data_7591c867a51d1f9a8d2ab332e8cfd085
#
_entry.id   7591c867a51d1f9a8d2ab332e8cfd085
#
_cell.length_a   1.000
_cell.length_b   1.000
_cell.length_c   1.000
_cell.angle_alpha   90.00
_cell.angle_beta   90.00
_cell.angle_gamma   90.00
#
_symmetry.space_group_name_H-M   'P 1'
#
loop_
_entity.id
_entity.type
_entity.pdbx_description
1 polymer ?
#
loop_
_entity_poly.entity_id
_entity_poly.type
_entity_poly.pdbx_seq_one_letter_code
_entity_poly.pdbx_strand_id
1 'polypeptide(L)'
;MNHIQNSLEYSHKERDPGDNAKTSLPPDESLRVPCIWAFEAFTPTLIDNLWDGARRLQGSESSLGAQEPFADLVADWRLRARGGGWVNLGFIVNPEQYRPIEHTLTARLPTGVKAVHATILQPLPSTTILCSQFIFDEQGRSALEAPLREVFSTYAENREKGIVSFISVEHQRIQAVEVMRAYLRGQCTDWLANTFPGLWASGGASAIPTVELMLFSKRDEFENRTPGNANESSVLNVLRLDTPFETWKSDELPGLYLKLDGSTKNSPGRAVLFGNIESALRGTDLAAYGSQREDQIAHWCQDLDHTFGVWILGLIADSYVRDLATVRDGYGSLQFDATAESLTSARRLETTVSALTRNSMPFAYELKQYCRRKSLFMHEIYEFDPVTKWPGVERKLFANMRENLILVARHIKDVEQHVRTVAIQFGQIVSAMANERLGSTNLKLQRAIAWMTIAILVLTALLAKKEISEVGELFEKAIAAFRGA
;
A
#
# COMPACT_ATOMS: atom_id res chain seq x y z
N MET A 1 29.71 29.31 25.82
CA MET A 1 28.87 28.22 25.29
C MET A 1 29.38 26.85 25.73
N ASN A 2 30.62 26.48 25.53
CA ASN A 2 31.15 25.14 25.89
C ASN A 2 30.98 24.73 27.36
N HIS A 3 31.06 25.65 28.34
CA HIS A 3 30.88 25.32 29.74
C HIS A 3 29.44 24.94 30.13
N ILE A 4 28.46 25.60 29.54
CA ILE A 4 27.03 25.31 29.76
C ILE A 4 26.69 23.99 29.10
N GLN A 5 27.22 23.73 27.90
CA GLN A 5 26.99 22.48 27.15
C GLN A 5 27.58 21.29 27.92
N ASN A 6 28.78 21.39 28.44
CA ASN A 6 29.42 20.34 29.24
C ASN A 6 28.67 20.08 30.57
N SER A 7 28.16 21.12 31.22
CA SER A 7 27.38 20.99 32.46
C SER A 7 26.03 20.30 32.20
N LEU A 8 25.36 20.64 31.11
CA LEU A 8 24.09 20.00 30.72
C LEU A 8 24.31 18.54 30.32
N GLU A 9 25.35 18.25 29.54
CA GLU A 9 25.72 16.88 29.17
C GLU A 9 26.01 16.01 30.38
N TYR A 10 26.74 16.54 31.35
CA TYR A 10 27.02 15.85 32.60
C TYR A 10 25.74 15.55 33.40
N SER A 11 24.86 16.52 33.53
CA SER A 11 23.58 16.34 34.25
C SER A 11 22.64 15.31 33.56
N HIS A 12 22.72 15.19 32.26
CA HIS A 12 21.98 14.15 31.52
C HIS A 12 22.59 12.77 31.72
N LYS A 13 23.92 12.64 31.67
CA LYS A 13 24.65 11.37 31.90
C LYS A 13 24.45 10.80 33.31
N GLU A 14 24.25 11.64 34.32
CA GLU A 14 23.90 11.17 35.67
C GLU A 14 22.54 10.46 35.73
N ARG A 15 21.64 10.75 34.81
CA ARG A 15 20.31 10.09 34.71
C ARG A 15 20.33 8.80 33.90
N ASP A 16 21.33 8.59 33.03
CA ASP A 16 21.44 7.46 32.13
C ASP A 16 21.25 6.09 32.79
N PRO A 17 21.80 5.78 33.98
CA PRO A 17 21.55 4.49 34.63
C PRO A 17 20.08 4.26 34.96
N GLY A 18 19.40 5.30 35.46
CA GLY A 18 17.96 5.24 35.76
C GLY A 18 17.09 5.11 34.51
N ASP A 19 17.45 5.83 33.44
CA ASP A 19 16.74 5.80 32.18
C ASP A 19 16.96 4.46 31.46
N ASN A 20 18.20 3.90 31.53
CA ASN A 20 18.42 2.54 31.03
C ASN A 20 17.61 1.50 31.81
N ALA A 21 17.58 1.58 33.13
CA ALA A 21 16.82 0.64 33.97
C ALA A 21 15.31 0.67 33.68
N LYS A 22 14.76 1.87 33.38
CA LYS A 22 13.35 2.06 33.08
C LYS A 22 12.97 1.58 31.67
N THR A 23 13.83 1.81 30.69
CA THR A 23 13.53 1.60 29.27
C THR A 23 13.99 0.25 28.73
N SER A 24 14.91 -0.45 29.43
CA SER A 24 15.38 -1.79 29.04
C SER A 24 14.38 -2.88 29.41
N LEU A 25 14.45 -3.98 28.66
CA LEU A 25 13.75 -5.20 29.01
C LEU A 25 14.34 -5.77 30.33
N PRO A 26 13.52 -6.04 31.36
CA PRO A 26 13.99 -6.62 32.62
C PRO A 26 14.78 -7.91 32.40
N PRO A 27 15.76 -8.24 33.27
CA PRO A 27 16.56 -9.46 33.10
C PRO A 27 15.78 -10.76 33.10
N ASP A 28 14.68 -10.79 33.82
CA ASP A 28 13.80 -11.95 33.98
C ASP A 28 12.61 -11.98 32.99
N GLU A 29 12.50 -10.97 32.11
CA GLU A 29 11.49 -10.87 31.07
C GLU A 29 12.08 -11.25 29.71
N SER A 30 11.29 -11.85 28.84
CA SER A 30 11.63 -12.03 27.44
C SER A 30 10.54 -11.43 26.54
N LEU A 31 10.97 -10.88 25.39
CA LEU A 31 10.09 -10.42 24.34
C LEU A 31 10.34 -11.24 23.07
N ARG A 32 9.33 -11.93 22.63
CA ARG A 32 9.39 -12.78 21.45
C ARG A 32 8.55 -12.21 20.31
N VAL A 33 9.05 -12.31 19.07
CA VAL A 33 8.32 -12.02 17.83
C VAL A 33 8.18 -13.32 17.06
N PRO A 34 7.16 -14.16 17.37
CA PRO A 34 7.03 -15.48 16.73
C PRO A 34 6.75 -15.39 15.24
N CYS A 35 5.99 -14.37 14.81
CA CYS A 35 5.63 -14.19 13.42
C CYS A 35 5.30 -12.74 13.07
N ILE A 36 5.33 -12.48 11.76
CA ILE A 36 4.84 -11.25 11.13
C ILE A 36 3.93 -11.66 9.97
N TRP A 37 2.73 -11.09 9.91
CA TRP A 37 1.89 -11.15 8.72
C TRP A 37 2.29 -10.01 7.77
N ALA A 38 2.38 -10.33 6.49
CA ALA A 38 2.46 -9.36 5.41
C ALA A 38 1.34 -9.63 4.41
N PHE A 39 0.76 -8.56 3.87
CA PHE A 39 -0.45 -8.66 3.05
C PHE A 39 -0.22 -8.03 1.68
N GLU A 40 -0.66 -8.73 0.64
CA GLU A 40 -0.70 -8.16 -0.69
C GLU A 40 -2.10 -8.29 -1.27
N ALA A 41 -2.50 -7.32 -2.09
CA ALA A 41 -3.82 -7.28 -2.68
C ALA A 41 -3.74 -7.34 -4.21
N PHE A 42 -4.65 -8.11 -4.80
CA PHE A 42 -4.74 -8.31 -6.24
C PHE A 42 -6.09 -7.86 -6.76
N THR A 43 -6.05 -6.83 -7.57
CA THR A 43 -7.20 -6.31 -8.33
C THR A 43 -7.34 -7.08 -9.65
N PRO A 44 -8.43 -6.90 -10.41
CA PRO A 44 -8.58 -7.54 -11.73
C PRO A 44 -7.44 -7.29 -12.69
N THR A 45 -6.73 -6.15 -12.55
CA THR A 45 -5.58 -5.81 -13.40
C THR A 45 -4.25 -6.38 -12.92
N LEU A 46 -4.20 -6.94 -11.70
CA LEU A 46 -2.98 -7.47 -11.07
C LEU A 46 -3.07 -8.96 -10.77
N ILE A 47 -4.20 -9.60 -11.08
CA ILE A 47 -4.44 -10.98 -10.69
C ILE A 47 -3.45 -11.98 -11.31
N ASP A 48 -2.96 -11.69 -12.52
CA ASP A 48 -1.98 -12.52 -13.19
C ASP A 48 -0.67 -12.63 -12.39
N ASN A 49 -0.31 -11.59 -11.63
CA ASN A 49 0.86 -11.62 -10.77
C ASN A 49 0.72 -12.64 -9.62
N LEU A 50 -0.50 -12.85 -9.11
CA LEU A 50 -0.76 -13.91 -8.12
C LEU A 50 -0.55 -15.30 -8.74
N TRP A 51 -1.05 -15.52 -9.98
CA TRP A 51 -0.87 -16.78 -10.70
C TRP A 51 0.61 -17.06 -11.01
N ASP A 52 1.34 -16.05 -11.44
CA ASP A 52 2.77 -16.17 -11.72
C ASP A 52 3.59 -16.44 -10.46
N GLY A 53 3.21 -15.83 -9.34
CA GLY A 53 3.79 -16.13 -8.03
C GLY A 53 3.52 -17.58 -7.62
N ALA A 54 2.27 -18.02 -7.73
CA ALA A 54 1.87 -19.39 -7.41
C ALA A 54 2.63 -20.44 -8.30
N ARG A 55 2.78 -20.17 -9.59
CA ARG A 55 3.54 -21.05 -10.50
C ARG A 55 5.01 -21.16 -10.12
N ARG A 56 5.62 -20.09 -9.60
CA ARG A 56 7.02 -20.14 -9.14
C ARG A 56 7.21 -21.06 -7.94
N LEU A 57 6.22 -21.15 -7.06
CA LEU A 57 6.24 -22.08 -5.93
C LEU A 57 6.07 -23.52 -6.36
N GLN A 58 5.44 -23.78 -7.50
CA GLN A 58 5.21 -25.12 -8.05
C GLN A 58 6.46 -25.80 -8.66
N GLY A 59 7.51 -25.05 -8.96
CA GLY A 59 8.78 -25.57 -9.48
C GLY A 59 9.52 -26.53 -8.53
N SER A 60 9.07 -26.66 -7.29
CA SER A 60 9.45 -27.72 -6.38
C SER A 60 8.48 -28.90 -6.61
N GLU A 61 8.98 -30.11 -6.89
CA GLU A 61 8.18 -31.32 -7.07
C GLU A 61 7.08 -31.41 -6.02
N SER A 62 5.86 -31.01 -6.40
CA SER A 62 4.73 -31.10 -5.47
C SER A 62 4.39 -32.58 -5.31
N SER A 63 4.53 -33.07 -4.09
CA SER A 63 4.09 -34.41 -3.68
C SER A 63 2.57 -34.63 -3.79
N LEU A 64 1.83 -33.64 -4.23
CA LEU A 64 0.42 -33.72 -4.59
C LEU A 64 0.33 -34.48 -5.93
N GLY A 65 0.41 -35.79 -5.86
CA GLY A 65 0.32 -36.66 -7.02
C GLY A 65 -0.89 -36.33 -7.88
N ALA A 66 -0.67 -36.07 -9.18
CA ALA A 66 -1.65 -35.95 -10.27
C ALA A 66 -2.86 -35.02 -10.03
N GLN A 67 -2.84 -34.16 -9.02
CA GLN A 67 -3.85 -33.14 -8.81
C GLN A 67 -3.53 -31.90 -9.64
N GLU A 68 -4.56 -31.11 -9.95
CA GLU A 68 -4.45 -29.87 -10.72
C GLU A 68 -3.29 -28.99 -10.23
N PRO A 69 -2.57 -28.31 -11.13
CA PRO A 69 -1.53 -27.39 -10.74
C PRO A 69 -2.04 -26.39 -9.69
N PHE A 70 -1.23 -26.10 -8.68
CA PHE A 70 -1.62 -25.20 -7.59
C PHE A 70 -2.17 -23.86 -8.06
N ALA A 71 -1.59 -23.28 -9.12
CA ALA A 71 -2.08 -22.05 -9.72
C ALA A 71 -3.49 -22.20 -10.32
N ASP A 72 -3.80 -23.36 -10.90
CA ASP A 72 -5.12 -23.64 -11.48
C ASP A 72 -6.16 -23.84 -10.39
N LEU A 73 -5.78 -24.48 -9.26
CA LEU A 73 -6.64 -24.59 -8.09
C LEU A 73 -7.04 -23.23 -7.54
N VAL A 74 -6.06 -22.33 -7.39
CA VAL A 74 -6.30 -20.96 -6.91
C VAL A 74 -7.15 -20.16 -7.90
N ALA A 75 -6.90 -20.31 -9.20
CA ALA A 75 -7.69 -19.64 -10.24
C ALA A 75 -9.14 -20.13 -10.27
N ASP A 76 -9.36 -21.44 -10.22
CA ASP A 76 -10.69 -22.03 -10.21
C ASP A 76 -11.47 -21.66 -8.95
N TRP A 77 -10.81 -21.71 -7.79
CA TRP A 77 -11.41 -21.25 -6.54
C TRP A 77 -11.88 -19.79 -6.62
N ARG A 78 -11.05 -18.89 -7.13
CA ARG A 78 -11.40 -17.48 -7.29
C ARG A 78 -12.63 -17.27 -8.19
N LEU A 79 -12.74 -18.02 -9.29
CA LEU A 79 -13.88 -17.97 -10.20
C LEU A 79 -15.18 -18.48 -9.54
N ARG A 80 -15.09 -19.44 -8.63
CA ARG A 80 -16.22 -20.00 -7.90
C ARG A 80 -16.60 -19.18 -6.67
N ALA A 81 -15.64 -18.48 -6.05
CA ALA A 81 -15.87 -17.66 -4.87
C ALA A 81 -16.72 -16.43 -5.23
N ARG A 82 -17.93 -16.38 -4.71
CA ARG A 82 -18.86 -15.25 -4.90
C ARG A 82 -18.67 -14.11 -3.91
N GLY A 83 -17.47 -13.99 -3.32
CA GLY A 83 -17.13 -13.12 -2.21
C GLY A 83 -17.35 -13.80 -0.86
N GLY A 84 -16.51 -13.44 0.14
CA GLY A 84 -16.55 -14.02 1.49
C GLY A 84 -15.95 -15.42 1.59
N GLY A 85 -15.08 -15.82 0.65
CA GLY A 85 -14.39 -17.11 0.71
C GLY A 85 -12.91 -16.97 1.08
N TRP A 86 -12.31 -18.08 1.48
CA TRP A 86 -10.89 -18.21 1.76
C TRP A 86 -10.37 -19.59 1.37
N VAL A 87 -9.07 -19.68 1.11
CA VAL A 87 -8.38 -20.96 0.89
C VAL A 87 -7.01 -20.91 1.54
N ASN A 88 -6.74 -21.90 2.36
CA ASN A 88 -5.43 -22.11 2.96
C ASN A 88 -4.51 -22.78 1.90
N LEU A 89 -3.41 -22.12 1.58
CA LEU A 89 -2.41 -22.64 0.65
C LEU A 89 -1.39 -23.57 1.34
N GLY A 90 -1.44 -23.65 2.67
CA GLY A 90 -0.53 -24.42 3.49
C GLY A 90 0.77 -23.68 3.81
N PHE A 91 1.83 -24.45 4.06
CA PHE A 91 3.12 -23.94 4.48
C PHE A 91 4.10 -23.90 3.30
N ILE A 92 4.83 -22.80 3.20
CA ILE A 92 5.98 -22.66 2.31
C ILE A 92 7.23 -22.77 3.19
N VAL A 93 8.14 -23.70 2.87
CA VAL A 93 9.35 -23.95 3.63
C VAL A 93 10.58 -23.92 2.73
N ASN A 94 11.78 -23.80 3.30
CA ASN A 94 13.00 -23.97 2.53
C ASN A 94 13.10 -25.41 1.97
N PRO A 95 13.62 -25.60 0.74
CA PRO A 95 13.74 -26.91 0.12
C PRO A 95 14.48 -27.94 0.98
N GLU A 96 15.46 -27.51 1.77
CA GLU A 96 16.24 -28.35 2.68
C GLU A 96 15.44 -28.85 3.90
N GLN A 97 14.35 -28.16 4.22
CA GLN A 97 13.44 -28.47 5.34
C GLN A 97 12.18 -29.19 4.87
N TYR A 98 12.10 -29.47 3.57
CA TYR A 98 10.94 -30.11 2.97
C TYR A 98 10.68 -31.48 3.63
N ARG A 99 9.45 -31.65 4.09
CA ARG A 99 8.89 -32.95 4.48
C ARG A 99 7.67 -33.19 3.60
N PRO A 100 7.45 -34.40 3.09
CA PRO A 100 6.29 -34.73 2.27
C PRO A 100 5.02 -34.79 3.15
N ILE A 101 4.60 -33.61 3.62
CA ILE A 101 3.34 -33.41 4.33
C ILE A 101 2.39 -32.78 3.31
N GLU A 102 1.14 -33.20 3.31
CA GLU A 102 0.10 -32.60 2.48
C GLU A 102 0.09 -31.09 2.64
N HIS A 103 -0.04 -30.34 1.53
CA HIS A 103 -0.06 -28.88 1.49
C HIS A 103 1.24 -28.16 1.90
N THR A 104 2.40 -28.77 1.67
CA THR A 104 3.69 -28.10 1.85
C THR A 104 4.28 -27.70 0.50
N LEU A 105 4.54 -26.42 0.32
CA LEU A 105 5.21 -25.83 -0.84
C LEU A 105 6.67 -25.53 -0.47
N THR A 106 7.52 -25.33 -1.46
CA THR A 106 8.91 -24.97 -1.21
C THR A 106 9.30 -23.69 -1.95
N ALA A 107 10.04 -22.84 -1.25
CA ALA A 107 10.71 -21.67 -1.80
C ALA A 107 11.91 -21.30 -0.93
N ARG A 108 12.86 -20.56 -1.48
CA ARG A 108 13.93 -19.96 -0.68
C ARG A 108 13.35 -18.84 0.17
N LEU A 109 13.33 -19.04 1.47
CA LEU A 109 12.83 -18.09 2.45
C LEU A 109 13.92 -17.11 2.91
N PRO A 110 13.55 -15.92 3.43
CA PRO A 110 14.47 -14.99 4.06
C PRO A 110 15.20 -15.60 5.26
N THR A 111 16.37 -15.07 5.58
CA THR A 111 17.13 -15.48 6.77
C THR A 111 16.32 -15.23 8.04
N GLY A 112 16.29 -16.21 8.95
CA GLY A 112 15.53 -16.13 10.19
C GLY A 112 14.05 -16.52 10.04
N VAL A 113 13.56 -16.75 8.82
CA VAL A 113 12.20 -17.27 8.56
C VAL A 113 12.25 -18.79 8.43
N LYS A 114 11.51 -19.48 9.30
CA LYS A 114 11.38 -20.95 9.33
C LYS A 114 10.35 -21.45 8.32
N ALA A 115 9.22 -20.76 8.22
CA ALA A 115 8.11 -21.12 7.33
C ALA A 115 7.25 -19.89 7.03
N VAL A 116 6.48 -19.96 5.96
CA VAL A 116 5.42 -19.00 5.65
C VAL A 116 4.11 -19.77 5.54
N HIS A 117 3.13 -19.44 6.37
CA HIS A 117 1.76 -19.92 6.21
C HIS A 117 1.02 -18.92 5.30
N ALA A 118 0.45 -19.39 4.21
CA ALA A 118 -0.17 -18.53 3.21
C ALA A 118 -1.67 -18.85 3.07
N THR A 119 -2.49 -17.80 3.16
CA THR A 119 -3.94 -17.87 3.00
C THR A 119 -4.40 -16.86 1.95
N ILE A 120 -5.23 -17.29 1.03
CA ILE A 120 -5.91 -16.38 0.10
C ILE A 120 -7.30 -16.10 0.62
N LEU A 121 -7.61 -14.82 0.78
CA LEU A 121 -8.91 -14.31 1.15
C LEU A 121 -9.54 -13.64 -0.08
N GLN A 122 -10.82 -13.91 -0.30
CA GLN A 122 -11.60 -13.20 -1.33
C GLN A 122 -12.83 -12.55 -0.71
N PRO A 123 -12.66 -11.44 0.01
CA PRO A 123 -13.77 -10.76 0.65
C PRO A 123 -14.72 -10.13 -0.39
N LEU A 124 -14.18 -9.73 -1.54
CA LEU A 124 -14.93 -9.12 -2.65
C LEU A 124 -14.62 -9.86 -3.95
N PRO A 125 -15.59 -9.97 -4.89
CA PRO A 125 -15.35 -10.61 -6.20
C PRO A 125 -14.19 -10.02 -6.99
N SER A 126 -13.98 -8.70 -6.91
CA SER A 126 -12.88 -8.00 -7.61
C SER A 126 -11.58 -7.92 -6.81
N THR A 127 -11.55 -8.36 -5.56
CA THR A 127 -10.39 -8.15 -4.69
C THR A 127 -9.97 -9.44 -4.01
N THR A 128 -8.78 -9.88 -4.29
CA THR A 128 -8.13 -11.03 -3.65
C THR A 128 -7.01 -10.52 -2.75
N ILE A 129 -6.95 -10.98 -1.52
CA ILE A 129 -5.91 -10.64 -0.55
C ILE A 129 -5.10 -11.90 -0.28
N LEU A 130 -3.79 -11.82 -0.44
CA LEU A 130 -2.86 -12.84 0.03
C LEU A 130 -2.37 -12.42 1.41
N CYS A 131 -2.69 -13.25 2.40
CA CYS A 131 -2.20 -13.15 3.75
C CYS A 131 -1.05 -14.12 3.93
N SER A 132 0.14 -13.63 4.27
CA SER A 132 1.35 -14.44 4.45
C SER A 132 1.89 -14.24 5.85
N GLN A 133 1.74 -15.25 6.71
CA GLN A 133 2.28 -15.29 8.06
C GLN A 133 3.69 -15.87 8.03
N PHE A 134 4.71 -15.03 8.22
CA PHE A 134 6.12 -15.42 8.30
C PHE A 134 6.45 -15.87 9.71
N ILE A 135 6.71 -17.13 9.89
CA ILE A 135 7.05 -17.75 11.18
C ILE A 135 8.57 -17.75 11.33
N PHE A 136 9.07 -17.13 12.38
CA PHE A 136 10.50 -16.98 12.63
C PHE A 136 11.11 -18.21 13.34
N ASP A 137 12.39 -18.44 13.08
CA ASP A 137 13.24 -19.30 13.90
C ASP A 137 13.63 -18.62 15.22
N GLU A 138 14.43 -19.26 16.05
CA GLU A 138 14.82 -18.73 17.37
C GLU A 138 15.58 -17.40 17.26
N GLN A 139 16.42 -17.24 16.23
CA GLN A 139 17.17 -16.00 16.00
C GLN A 139 16.22 -14.84 15.64
N GLY A 140 15.28 -15.07 14.73
CA GLY A 140 14.28 -14.08 14.35
C GLY A 140 13.36 -13.70 15.50
N ARG A 141 12.91 -14.68 16.30
CA ARG A 141 12.02 -14.48 17.46
C ARG A 141 12.63 -13.60 18.54
N SER A 142 13.92 -13.77 18.83
CA SER A 142 14.62 -13.04 19.89
C SER A 142 15.29 -11.75 19.43
N ALA A 143 15.17 -11.38 18.16
CA ALA A 143 15.90 -10.28 17.54
C ALA A 143 15.72 -8.93 18.27
N LEU A 144 14.55 -8.68 18.87
CA LEU A 144 14.28 -7.43 19.60
C LEU A 144 14.92 -7.39 21.00
N GLU A 145 15.33 -8.52 21.57
CA GLU A 145 15.90 -8.52 22.91
C GLU A 145 17.25 -7.80 22.98
N ALA A 146 18.08 -7.93 21.94
CA ALA A 146 19.40 -7.28 21.91
C ALA A 146 19.28 -5.75 22.01
N PRO A 147 18.56 -5.03 21.15
CA PRO A 147 18.42 -3.57 21.26
C PRO A 147 17.65 -3.13 22.50
N LEU A 148 16.76 -3.96 23.06
CA LEU A 148 16.06 -3.66 24.30
C LEU A 148 16.93 -3.82 25.55
N ARG A 149 18.01 -4.61 25.50
CA ARG A 149 18.96 -4.82 26.61
C ARG A 149 20.25 -4.01 26.49
N GLU A 150 20.47 -3.40 25.34
CA GLU A 150 21.65 -2.57 25.09
C GLU A 150 21.69 -1.36 26.05
N VAL A 151 22.89 -1.04 26.56
CA VAL A 151 23.10 0.12 27.44
C VAL A 151 23.48 1.32 26.59
N PHE A 152 22.66 2.36 26.65
CA PHE A 152 22.89 3.62 25.94
C PHE A 152 23.37 4.72 26.88
N SER A 153 24.07 5.70 26.31
CA SER A 153 24.49 6.92 27.01
C SER A 153 24.03 8.14 26.25
N THR A 154 23.51 9.14 26.96
CA THR A 154 23.10 10.40 26.36
C THR A 154 24.29 11.10 25.73
N TYR A 155 24.15 11.59 24.53
CA TYR A 155 25.14 12.37 23.80
C TYR A 155 24.57 13.65 23.19
N ALA A 156 25.45 14.63 22.98
CA ALA A 156 25.10 15.88 22.33
C ALA A 156 25.34 15.78 20.84
N GLU A 157 24.32 16.16 20.05
CA GLU A 157 24.39 16.28 18.59
C GLU A 157 24.35 17.76 18.18
N ASN A 158 25.35 18.20 17.43
CA ASN A 158 25.36 19.55 16.86
C ASN A 158 24.49 19.55 15.57
N ARG A 159 23.36 20.23 15.62
CA ARG A 159 22.54 20.49 14.45
C ARG A 159 22.98 21.74 13.71
N GLU A 160 22.61 21.85 12.45
CA GLU A 160 22.84 23.05 11.65
C GLU A 160 22.36 24.31 12.39
N LYS A 161 23.07 25.43 12.26
CA LYS A 161 22.84 26.72 12.92
C LYS A 161 23.24 26.81 14.41
N GLY A 162 24.14 25.93 14.91
CA GLY A 162 24.64 26.02 16.28
C GLY A 162 23.63 25.58 17.37
N ILE A 163 22.59 24.90 16.99
CA ILE A 163 21.64 24.28 17.92
C ILE A 163 22.22 22.94 18.37
N VAL A 164 22.40 22.79 19.68
CA VAL A 164 22.79 21.52 20.31
C VAL A 164 21.53 20.81 20.78
N SER A 165 21.32 19.60 20.31
CA SER A 165 20.27 18.69 20.81
C SER A 165 20.89 17.53 21.58
N PHE A 166 20.27 17.13 22.68
CA PHE A 166 20.67 15.95 23.44
C PHE A 166 19.81 14.76 23.00
N ILE A 167 20.48 13.68 22.62
CA ILE A 167 19.82 12.42 22.26
C ILE A 167 19.80 11.55 23.51
N SER A 168 18.62 11.39 24.11
CA SER A 168 18.42 10.61 25.33
C SER A 168 18.59 9.11 25.12
N VAL A 169 18.83 8.38 26.20
CA VAL A 169 18.86 6.91 26.25
C VAL A 169 17.59 6.31 25.64
N GLU A 170 16.42 6.81 26.05
CA GLU A 170 15.13 6.34 25.54
C GLU A 170 15.01 6.53 24.03
N HIS A 171 15.37 7.72 23.52
CA HIS A 171 15.30 7.99 22.07
C HIS A 171 16.21 7.06 21.27
N GLN A 172 17.44 6.81 21.74
CA GLN A 172 18.37 5.88 21.09
C GLN A 172 17.81 4.45 21.07
N ARG A 173 17.22 4.01 22.19
CA ARG A 173 16.60 2.68 22.26
C ARG A 173 15.39 2.57 21.34
N ILE A 174 14.52 3.58 21.29
CA ILE A 174 13.40 3.62 20.33
C ILE A 174 13.93 3.48 18.90
N GLN A 175 14.98 4.20 18.54
CA GLN A 175 15.57 4.10 17.20
C GLN A 175 16.16 2.71 16.93
N ALA A 176 16.93 2.14 17.87
CA ALA A 176 17.54 0.82 17.72
C ALA A 176 16.47 -0.29 17.55
N VAL A 177 15.41 -0.23 18.36
CA VAL A 177 14.26 -1.14 18.28
C VAL A 177 13.52 -0.99 16.94
N GLU A 178 13.26 0.26 16.51
CA GLU A 178 12.56 0.49 15.25
C GLU A 178 13.38 0.05 14.03
N VAL A 179 14.72 0.22 14.06
CA VAL A 179 15.61 -0.32 13.02
C VAL A 179 15.50 -1.84 12.94
N MET A 180 15.51 -2.54 14.08
CA MET A 180 15.36 -3.99 14.10
C MET A 180 13.96 -4.46 13.64
N ARG A 181 12.91 -3.77 14.08
CA ARG A 181 11.54 -4.04 13.60
C ARG A 181 11.43 -3.82 12.09
N ALA A 182 12.01 -2.72 11.59
CA ALA A 182 12.03 -2.44 10.15
C ALA A 182 12.80 -3.52 9.37
N TYR A 183 13.90 -4.03 9.92
CA TYR A 183 14.66 -5.14 9.35
C TYR A 183 13.80 -6.42 9.25
N LEU A 184 13.15 -6.82 10.34
CA LEU A 184 12.30 -8.03 10.35
C LEU A 184 11.13 -7.89 9.37
N ARG A 185 10.43 -6.75 9.36
CA ARG A 185 9.37 -6.47 8.38
C ARG A 185 9.90 -6.49 6.96
N GLY A 186 11.06 -5.85 6.71
CA GLY A 186 11.70 -5.79 5.41
C GLY A 186 11.99 -7.18 4.83
N GLN A 187 12.50 -8.11 5.65
CA GLN A 187 12.70 -9.49 5.22
C GLN A 187 11.41 -10.14 4.68
N CYS A 188 10.28 -9.91 5.37
CA CYS A 188 8.99 -10.46 4.97
C CYS A 188 8.43 -9.77 3.73
N THR A 189 8.44 -8.43 3.72
CA THR A 189 7.84 -7.63 2.64
C THR A 189 8.64 -7.69 1.35
N ASP A 190 9.98 -7.75 1.42
CA ASP A 190 10.84 -7.92 0.24
C ASP A 190 10.59 -9.28 -0.43
N TRP A 191 10.50 -10.35 0.37
CA TRP A 191 10.18 -11.67 -0.15
C TRP A 191 8.81 -11.69 -0.82
N LEU A 192 7.80 -11.12 -0.16
CA LEU A 192 6.43 -11.07 -0.68
C LEU A 192 6.35 -10.25 -1.97
N ALA A 193 6.97 -9.07 -2.02
CA ALA A 193 7.01 -8.21 -3.20
C ALA A 193 7.68 -8.88 -4.41
N ASN A 194 8.72 -9.67 -4.17
CA ASN A 194 9.44 -10.39 -5.22
C ASN A 194 8.69 -11.64 -5.71
N THR A 195 7.94 -12.28 -4.82
CA THR A 195 7.22 -13.52 -5.14
C THR A 195 5.83 -13.25 -5.68
N PHE A 196 5.10 -12.32 -5.07
CA PHE A 196 3.71 -12.00 -5.37
C PHE A 196 3.50 -10.48 -5.48
N PRO A 197 4.02 -9.82 -6.53
CA PRO A 197 3.92 -8.37 -6.68
C PRO A 197 2.47 -7.92 -6.95
N GLY A 198 1.80 -7.40 -5.91
CA GLY A 198 0.43 -6.92 -5.98
C GLY A 198 0.32 -5.39 -5.92
N LEU A 199 -0.73 -4.90 -5.28
CA LEU A 199 -1.09 -3.48 -5.23
C LEU A 199 -0.01 -2.62 -4.56
N TRP A 200 0.54 -3.06 -3.43
CA TRP A 200 1.50 -2.28 -2.66
C TRP A 200 2.94 -2.47 -3.13
N ALA A 201 3.30 -3.65 -3.65
CA ALA A 201 4.63 -3.91 -4.19
C ALA A 201 5.03 -2.93 -5.29
N SER A 202 4.09 -2.41 -6.06
CA SER A 202 4.33 -1.36 -7.08
C SER A 202 4.85 -0.05 -6.48
N GLY A 203 4.52 0.25 -5.21
CA GLY A 203 5.03 1.38 -4.43
C GLY A 203 6.34 1.09 -3.68
N GLY A 204 6.88 -0.12 -3.84
CA GLY A 204 8.05 -0.64 -3.14
C GLY A 204 7.67 -1.55 -1.96
N ALA A 205 8.52 -2.53 -1.65
CA ALA A 205 8.25 -3.53 -0.61
C ALA A 205 7.91 -2.91 0.76
N SER A 206 8.47 -1.76 1.09
CA SER A 206 8.18 -1.04 2.33
C SER A 206 6.75 -0.48 2.43
N ALA A 207 5.99 -0.46 1.33
CA ALA A 207 4.59 -0.03 1.31
C ALA A 207 3.61 -1.18 1.68
N ILE A 208 4.08 -2.42 1.74
CA ILE A 208 3.28 -3.60 2.06
C ILE A 208 2.83 -3.54 3.53
N PRO A 209 1.52 -3.66 3.82
CA PRO A 209 0.99 -3.69 5.18
C PRO A 209 1.49 -4.90 5.97
N THR A 210 1.72 -4.70 7.27
CA THR A 210 2.22 -5.76 8.16
C THR A 210 1.52 -5.76 9.51
N VAL A 211 1.41 -6.94 10.12
CA VAL A 211 1.00 -7.15 11.52
C VAL A 211 2.10 -7.91 12.25
N GLU A 212 2.62 -7.38 13.34
CA GLU A 212 3.64 -8.04 14.15
C GLU A 212 2.98 -8.72 15.36
N LEU A 213 3.34 -9.97 15.66
CA LEU A 213 2.97 -10.61 16.92
C LEU A 213 4.12 -10.45 17.93
N MET A 214 3.85 -9.82 19.07
CA MET A 214 4.84 -9.59 20.13
C MET A 214 4.34 -10.23 21.43
N LEU A 215 5.12 -11.14 22.00
CA LEU A 215 4.75 -11.89 23.19
C LEU A 215 5.74 -11.66 24.33
N PHE A 216 5.22 -11.23 25.48
CA PHE A 216 5.96 -11.12 26.74
C PHE A 216 5.84 -12.40 27.53
N SER A 217 6.93 -12.83 28.19
CA SER A 217 6.90 -14.09 28.97
C SER A 217 6.18 -13.95 30.30
N LYS A 218 6.27 -12.81 30.97
CA LYS A 218 5.75 -12.60 32.33
C LYS A 218 4.80 -11.44 32.47
N ARG A 219 5.05 -10.32 31.76
CA ARG A 219 4.28 -9.09 31.94
C ARG A 219 2.94 -9.14 31.25
N ASP A 220 1.88 -8.85 32.01
CA ASP A 220 0.57 -8.47 31.51
C ASP A 220 0.29 -7.04 31.97
N GLU A 221 0.78 -6.07 31.20
CA GLU A 221 0.78 -4.67 31.63
C GLU A 221 -0.58 -3.99 31.54
N PHE A 222 -1.56 -4.59 30.85
CA PHE A 222 -2.90 -4.02 30.69
C PHE A 222 -3.94 -4.62 31.64
N GLU A 223 -3.69 -5.81 32.21
CA GLU A 223 -4.63 -6.45 33.15
C GLU A 223 -4.77 -5.63 34.46
N ASN A 224 -3.71 -4.93 34.86
CA ASN A 224 -3.63 -4.21 36.15
C ASN A 224 -3.51 -2.70 36.03
N ARG A 225 -3.69 -2.09 34.85
CA ARG A 225 -3.60 -0.62 34.71
C ARG A 225 -4.83 0.06 35.30
N THR A 226 -4.63 0.76 36.40
CA THR A 226 -5.55 1.78 36.86
C THR A 226 -5.41 3.02 35.96
N PRO A 227 -6.53 3.58 35.45
CA PRO A 227 -6.46 4.83 34.71
C PRO A 227 -5.79 5.92 35.55
N GLY A 228 -4.62 6.36 35.18
CA GLY A 228 -3.84 7.38 35.92
C GLY A 228 -2.37 7.10 36.11
N ASN A 229 -1.92 5.84 36.11
CA ASN A 229 -0.50 5.48 36.22
C ASN A 229 0.13 5.31 34.82
N ALA A 230 0.10 6.37 34.02
CA ALA A 230 0.69 6.38 32.68
C ALA A 230 2.25 6.32 32.68
N ASN A 231 2.89 6.33 33.86
CA ASN A 231 4.33 6.53 33.95
C ASN A 231 5.18 5.27 34.22
N GLU A 232 4.58 4.07 34.26
CA GLU A 232 5.34 2.91 34.78
C GLU A 232 5.91 1.97 33.72
N SER A 233 5.53 2.07 32.46
CA SER A 233 6.00 1.10 31.47
C SER A 233 6.75 1.77 30.32
N SER A 234 7.99 2.10 30.58
CA SER A 234 8.84 2.70 29.56
C SER A 234 9.26 1.73 28.45
N VAL A 235 9.22 0.40 28.69
CA VAL A 235 9.43 -0.61 27.62
C VAL A 235 8.31 -0.59 26.61
N LEU A 236 7.05 -0.47 27.02
CA LEU A 236 5.92 -0.31 26.07
C LEU A 236 6.03 1.01 25.30
N ASN A 237 6.53 2.08 25.93
CA ASN A 237 6.80 3.34 25.26
C ASN A 237 7.89 3.19 24.18
N VAL A 238 8.98 2.49 24.50
CA VAL A 238 10.03 2.15 23.53
C VAL A 238 9.47 1.36 22.34
N LEU A 239 8.56 0.44 22.58
CA LEU A 239 7.87 -0.35 21.56
C LEU A 239 6.72 0.41 20.89
N ARG A 240 6.39 1.64 21.37
CA ARG A 240 5.23 2.44 20.96
C ARG A 240 3.89 1.72 21.15
N LEU A 241 3.78 0.95 22.23
CA LEU A 241 2.58 0.20 22.60
C LEU A 241 1.84 0.80 23.81
N ASP A 242 2.30 1.92 24.36
CA ASP A 242 1.85 2.54 25.60
C ASP A 242 0.56 3.36 25.49
N THR A 243 -0.02 3.51 24.30
CA THR A 243 -1.24 4.29 24.08
C THR A 243 -2.51 3.47 24.30
N PRO A 244 -3.12 3.44 25.50
CA PRO A 244 -4.28 2.61 25.80
C PRO A 244 -5.54 3.05 25.03
N PHE A 245 -5.59 4.29 24.54
CA PHE A 245 -6.71 4.81 23.72
C PHE A 245 -6.73 4.25 22.29
N GLU A 246 -5.61 3.75 21.79
CA GLU A 246 -5.46 3.15 20.46
C GLU A 246 -5.27 1.64 20.55
N THR A 247 -5.45 1.08 21.75
CA THR A 247 -5.28 -0.34 22.02
C THR A 247 -6.63 -0.98 22.23
N TRP A 248 -6.79 -2.15 21.62
CA TRP A 248 -8.03 -2.90 21.57
C TRP A 248 -7.81 -4.29 22.13
N LYS A 249 -8.82 -4.88 22.76
CA LYS A 249 -8.80 -6.25 23.30
C LYS A 249 -10.03 -7.02 22.83
N SER A 250 -9.91 -8.32 22.73
CA SER A 250 -11.03 -9.23 22.43
C SER A 250 -11.20 -10.23 23.57
N ASP A 251 -12.45 -10.51 23.93
CA ASP A 251 -12.76 -11.55 24.91
C ASP A 251 -12.48 -12.97 24.34
N GLU A 252 -12.47 -13.10 23.01
CA GLU A 252 -12.15 -14.35 22.31
C GLU A 252 -10.64 -14.60 22.20
N LEU A 253 -9.81 -13.59 22.47
CA LEU A 253 -8.34 -13.62 22.43
C LEU A 253 -7.79 -13.14 23.79
N PRO A 254 -8.01 -13.89 24.88
CA PRO A 254 -7.58 -13.48 26.20
C PRO A 254 -6.07 -13.21 26.23
N GLY A 255 -5.64 -12.15 26.93
CA GLY A 255 -4.24 -11.80 27.08
C GLY A 255 -3.57 -11.22 25.84
N LEU A 256 -4.29 -11.05 24.71
CA LEU A 256 -3.79 -10.41 23.50
C LEU A 256 -4.49 -9.07 23.27
N TYR A 257 -3.70 -8.10 22.83
CA TYR A 257 -4.11 -6.73 22.55
C TYR A 257 -3.73 -6.36 21.13
N LEU A 258 -4.59 -5.65 20.43
CA LEU A 258 -4.37 -5.17 19.08
C LEU A 258 -4.16 -3.66 19.08
N LYS A 259 -3.10 -3.19 18.43
CA LYS A 259 -2.86 -1.79 18.12
C LYS A 259 -2.80 -1.61 16.60
N LEU A 260 -3.60 -0.69 16.08
CA LEU A 260 -3.59 -0.33 14.66
C LEU A 260 -2.91 1.03 14.48
N ASP A 261 -1.84 1.07 13.72
CA ASP A 261 -1.27 2.32 13.23
C ASP A 261 -1.97 2.71 11.94
N GLY A 262 -2.54 3.92 11.90
CA GLY A 262 -3.18 4.44 10.71
C GLY A 262 -2.19 4.59 9.55
N SER A 263 -2.62 4.27 8.33
CA SER A 263 -1.80 4.53 7.17
C SER A 263 -1.69 6.05 6.94
N THR A 264 -0.47 6.59 6.98
CA THR A 264 -0.18 7.95 6.53
C THR A 264 0.33 7.93 5.10
N LYS A 265 0.41 9.10 4.44
CA LYS A 265 0.91 9.21 3.06
C LYS A 265 2.26 8.51 2.83
N ASN A 266 3.09 8.41 3.85
CA ASN A 266 4.46 7.88 3.79
C ASN A 266 4.68 6.64 4.67
N SER A 267 3.62 6.08 5.29
CA SER A 267 3.73 4.90 6.14
C SER A 267 2.73 3.85 5.68
N PRO A 268 3.17 2.62 5.43
CA PRO A 268 2.27 1.52 5.18
C PRO A 268 1.37 1.30 6.41
N GLY A 269 0.23 0.67 6.20
CA GLY A 269 -0.59 0.20 7.32
C GLY A 269 0.24 -0.75 8.18
N ARG A 270 0.33 -0.47 9.46
CA ARG A 270 1.01 -1.31 10.45
C ARG A 270 0.06 -1.64 11.57
N ALA A 271 0.15 -2.85 12.07
CA ALA A 271 -0.55 -3.24 13.27
C ALA A 271 0.39 -4.07 14.14
N VAL A 272 0.11 -4.11 15.43
CA VAL A 272 0.82 -4.96 16.38
C VAL A 272 -0.22 -5.70 17.21
N LEU A 273 -0.15 -7.02 17.17
CA LEU A 273 -0.83 -7.90 18.13
C LEU A 273 0.19 -8.23 19.21
N PHE A 274 -0.11 -7.93 20.46
CA PHE A 274 0.86 -8.12 21.53
C PHE A 274 0.17 -8.58 22.80
N GLY A 275 0.92 -9.24 23.67
CA GLY A 275 0.35 -9.71 24.93
C GLY A 275 1.28 -10.61 25.73
N ASN A 276 0.70 -11.28 26.70
CA ASN A 276 1.41 -12.16 27.62
C ASN A 276 1.16 -13.63 27.25
N ILE A 277 2.24 -14.43 27.18
CA ILE A 277 2.17 -15.86 26.83
C ILE A 277 1.25 -16.65 27.77
N GLU A 278 1.40 -16.43 29.09
CA GLU A 278 0.64 -17.18 30.10
C GLU A 278 -0.86 -16.84 30.07
N SER A 279 -1.17 -15.55 29.85
CA SER A 279 -2.54 -15.07 29.74
C SER A 279 -3.21 -15.56 28.45
N ALA A 280 -2.48 -15.55 27.34
CA ALA A 280 -2.97 -16.00 26.04
C ALA A 280 -3.26 -17.52 26.02
N LEU A 281 -2.51 -18.32 26.76
CA LEU A 281 -2.70 -19.78 26.85
C LEU A 281 -3.68 -20.18 27.91
N ARG A 282 -4.17 -19.27 28.76
CA ARG A 282 -5.06 -19.57 29.88
C ARG A 282 -6.43 -20.06 29.37
N GLY A 283 -6.72 -21.29 29.65
CA GLY A 283 -8.03 -21.89 29.31
C GLY A 283 -8.15 -22.41 27.88
N THR A 284 -7.06 -22.38 27.09
CA THR A 284 -7.01 -22.94 25.74
C THR A 284 -6.11 -24.18 25.72
N ASP A 285 -6.59 -25.28 25.11
CA ASP A 285 -5.74 -26.45 24.84
C ASP A 285 -5.14 -26.33 23.45
N LEU A 286 -3.98 -25.71 23.40
CA LEU A 286 -3.23 -25.50 22.17
C LEU A 286 -2.06 -26.46 21.97
N ALA A 287 -1.96 -27.50 22.82
CA ALA A 287 -0.87 -28.48 22.78
C ALA A 287 -0.75 -29.20 21.42
N ALA A 288 -1.86 -29.32 20.69
CA ALA A 288 -1.88 -29.90 19.35
C ALA A 288 -1.09 -29.09 18.32
N TYR A 289 -0.82 -27.80 18.56
CA TYR A 289 -0.18 -26.87 17.62
C TYR A 289 1.33 -26.75 17.78
N GLY A 290 1.96 -27.62 18.55
CA GLY A 290 3.40 -27.69 18.73
C GLY A 290 3.86 -27.73 20.19
N SER A 291 5.17 -27.89 20.39
CA SER A 291 5.76 -27.98 21.73
C SER A 291 6.15 -26.62 22.32
N GLN A 292 6.37 -25.61 21.47
CA GLN A 292 6.73 -24.26 21.91
C GLN A 292 5.46 -23.42 22.07
N ARG A 293 5.36 -22.71 23.17
CA ARG A 293 4.17 -21.92 23.55
C ARG A 293 3.90 -20.77 22.57
N GLU A 294 4.96 -20.15 22.09
CA GLU A 294 4.90 -19.07 21.10
C GLU A 294 4.39 -19.57 19.74
N ASP A 295 4.78 -20.81 19.34
CA ASP A 295 4.26 -21.46 18.13
C ASP A 295 2.77 -21.76 18.24
N GLN A 296 2.33 -22.21 19.43
CA GLN A 296 0.92 -22.47 19.71
C GLN A 296 0.08 -21.21 19.56
N ILE A 297 0.54 -20.08 20.12
CA ILE A 297 -0.16 -18.79 20.01
C ILE A 297 -0.11 -18.28 18.57
N ALA A 298 1.05 -18.36 17.89
CA ALA A 298 1.17 -17.93 16.50
C ALA A 298 0.25 -18.74 15.57
N HIS A 299 0.10 -20.03 15.82
CA HIS A 299 -0.80 -20.88 15.05
C HIS A 299 -2.28 -20.57 15.35
N TRP A 300 -2.63 -20.41 16.61
CA TRP A 300 -3.98 -19.98 16.99
C TRP A 300 -4.37 -18.63 16.34
N CYS A 301 -3.44 -17.68 16.27
CA CYS A 301 -3.66 -16.40 15.63
C CYS A 301 -3.81 -16.47 14.08
N GLN A 302 -3.68 -17.65 13.44
CA GLN A 302 -4.01 -17.81 12.02
C GLN A 302 -5.49 -17.55 11.74
N ASP A 303 -6.35 -17.83 12.69
CA ASP A 303 -7.78 -17.52 12.57
C ASP A 303 -8.08 -16.02 12.47
N LEU A 304 -7.09 -15.15 12.75
CA LEU A 304 -7.20 -13.70 12.58
C LEU A 304 -7.05 -13.22 11.12
N ASP A 305 -6.73 -14.09 10.19
CA ASP A 305 -6.56 -13.73 8.78
C ASP A 305 -7.78 -13.00 8.23
N HIS A 306 -9.01 -13.45 8.58
CA HIS A 306 -10.25 -12.77 8.19
C HIS A 306 -10.40 -11.39 8.83
N THR A 307 -10.06 -11.28 10.10
CA THR A 307 -10.09 -10.02 10.86
C THR A 307 -9.14 -9.01 10.26
N PHE A 308 -7.90 -9.41 9.95
CA PHE A 308 -6.94 -8.58 9.26
C PHE A 308 -7.37 -8.28 7.82
N GLY A 309 -8.02 -9.21 7.14
CA GLY A 309 -8.57 -9.00 5.80
C GLY A 309 -9.52 -7.80 5.73
N VAL A 310 -10.35 -7.58 6.74
CA VAL A 310 -11.22 -6.39 6.83
C VAL A 310 -10.42 -5.12 7.03
N TRP A 311 -9.40 -5.13 7.88
CA TRP A 311 -8.49 -4.00 8.03
C TRP A 311 -7.78 -3.67 6.71
N ILE A 312 -7.32 -4.68 5.98
CA ILE A 312 -6.70 -4.55 4.66
C ILE A 312 -7.66 -3.93 3.64
N LEU A 313 -8.96 -4.28 3.67
CA LEU A 313 -9.96 -3.60 2.82
C LEU A 313 -10.03 -2.10 3.11
N GLY A 314 -9.87 -1.70 4.37
CA GLY A 314 -9.76 -0.29 4.76
C GLY A 314 -8.56 0.39 4.12
N LEU A 315 -7.39 -0.25 4.14
CA LEU A 315 -6.16 0.29 3.54
C LEU A 315 -6.26 0.39 2.01
N ILE A 316 -6.90 -0.58 1.34
CA ILE A 316 -7.18 -0.52 -0.11
C ILE A 316 -8.11 0.65 -0.41
N ALA A 317 -9.18 0.83 0.38
CA ALA A 317 -10.11 1.94 0.22
C ALA A 317 -9.41 3.30 0.38
N ASP A 318 -8.56 3.45 1.38
CA ASP A 318 -7.74 4.66 1.61
C ASP A 318 -6.75 4.91 0.46
N SER A 319 -6.19 3.85 -0.14
CA SER A 319 -5.33 3.97 -1.32
C SER A 319 -6.11 4.57 -2.49
N TYR A 320 -7.29 4.05 -2.80
CA TYR A 320 -8.12 4.60 -3.88
C TYR A 320 -8.55 6.05 -3.62
N VAL A 321 -8.90 6.39 -2.38
CA VAL A 321 -9.22 7.79 -2.02
C VAL A 321 -8.04 8.71 -2.29
N ARG A 322 -6.81 8.31 -1.90
CA ARG A 322 -5.59 9.09 -2.13
C ARG A 322 -5.26 9.24 -3.61
N ASP A 323 -5.36 8.16 -4.38
CA ASP A 323 -5.07 8.17 -5.81
C ASP A 323 -6.05 9.08 -6.56
N LEU A 324 -7.34 8.97 -6.27
CA LEU A 324 -8.37 9.84 -6.83
C LEU A 324 -8.19 11.30 -6.41
N ALA A 325 -7.81 11.57 -5.15
CA ALA A 325 -7.51 12.91 -4.67
C ALA A 325 -6.28 13.50 -5.39
N THR A 326 -5.23 12.70 -5.58
CA THR A 326 -4.02 13.10 -6.32
C THR A 326 -4.34 13.49 -7.76
N VAL A 327 -5.20 12.72 -8.43
CA VAL A 327 -5.66 13.04 -9.78
C VAL A 327 -6.51 14.31 -9.75
N ARG A 328 -7.45 14.45 -8.84
CA ARG A 328 -8.29 15.66 -8.66
C ARG A 328 -7.42 16.91 -8.47
N ASP A 329 -6.46 16.85 -7.57
CA ASP A 329 -5.60 17.98 -7.25
C ASP A 329 -4.64 18.32 -8.42
N GLY A 330 -4.27 17.31 -9.21
CA GLY A 330 -3.51 17.48 -10.44
C GLY A 330 -4.23 18.30 -11.52
N TYR A 331 -5.58 18.35 -11.50
CA TYR A 331 -6.35 19.18 -12.43
C TYR A 331 -6.06 20.69 -12.28
N GLY A 332 -5.83 21.16 -11.06
CA GLY A 332 -5.57 22.58 -10.80
C GLY A 332 -4.28 23.10 -11.42
N SER A 333 -3.37 22.22 -11.80
CA SER A 333 -2.10 22.56 -12.44
C SER A 333 -2.13 22.52 -13.98
N LEU A 334 -3.25 22.06 -14.58
CA LEU A 334 -3.37 21.95 -16.03
C LEU A 334 -3.64 23.32 -16.65
N GLN A 335 -2.83 23.70 -17.65
CA GLN A 335 -3.05 24.90 -18.44
C GLN A 335 -4.06 24.63 -19.56
N PHE A 336 -5.03 25.53 -19.70
CA PHE A 336 -6.05 25.47 -20.74
C PHE A 336 -5.56 26.22 -21.98
N ASP A 337 -4.69 25.58 -22.74
CA ASP A 337 -4.18 26.14 -23.98
C ASP A 337 -4.37 25.17 -25.17
N ALA A 338 -4.54 25.70 -26.41
CA ALA A 338 -4.68 24.90 -27.62
C ALA A 338 -3.31 24.39 -28.14
N THR A 339 -2.48 23.87 -27.25
CA THR A 339 -1.16 23.32 -27.60
C THR A 339 -1.21 21.81 -27.76
N ALA A 340 -0.25 21.24 -28.48
CA ALA A 340 -0.09 19.78 -28.58
C ALA A 340 0.21 19.16 -27.19
N GLU A 341 0.86 19.92 -26.31
CA GLU A 341 1.18 19.53 -24.96
C GLU A 341 -0.08 19.42 -24.09
N SER A 342 -1.00 20.37 -24.18
CA SER A 342 -2.29 20.33 -23.48
C SER A 342 -3.16 19.17 -23.95
N LEU A 343 -3.16 18.85 -25.26
CA LEU A 343 -3.85 17.67 -25.79
C LEU A 343 -3.24 16.37 -25.27
N THR A 344 -1.91 16.30 -25.19
CA THR A 344 -1.22 15.13 -24.66
C THR A 344 -1.50 14.95 -23.16
N SER A 345 -1.52 16.06 -22.41
CA SER A 345 -1.86 16.08 -20.99
C SER A 345 -3.30 15.66 -20.74
N ALA A 346 -4.25 16.13 -21.57
CA ALA A 346 -5.66 15.70 -21.50
C ALA A 346 -5.82 14.20 -21.73
N ARG A 347 -5.15 13.64 -22.75
CA ARG A 347 -5.19 12.20 -23.03
C ARG A 347 -4.55 11.37 -21.91
N ARG A 348 -3.40 11.83 -21.39
CA ARG A 348 -2.74 11.17 -20.27
C ARG A 348 -3.67 11.11 -19.06
N LEU A 349 -4.32 12.23 -18.77
CA LEU A 349 -5.26 12.33 -17.66
C LEU A 349 -6.44 11.38 -17.82
N GLU A 350 -7.10 11.39 -19.00
CA GLU A 350 -8.20 10.47 -19.32
C GLU A 350 -7.77 9.00 -19.17
N THR A 351 -6.57 8.66 -19.64
CA THR A 351 -6.00 7.32 -19.49
C THR A 351 -5.79 6.96 -18.02
N THR A 352 -5.25 7.90 -17.22
CA THR A 352 -5.03 7.68 -15.77
C THR A 352 -6.35 7.49 -15.04
N VAL A 353 -7.36 8.34 -15.30
CA VAL A 353 -8.70 8.20 -14.71
C VAL A 353 -9.32 6.86 -15.09
N SER A 354 -9.24 6.48 -16.36
CA SER A 354 -9.79 5.21 -16.84
C SER A 354 -9.11 4.00 -16.18
N ALA A 355 -7.79 4.07 -15.98
CA ALA A 355 -7.04 3.00 -15.30
C ALA A 355 -7.45 2.87 -13.83
N LEU A 356 -7.55 3.99 -13.10
CA LEU A 356 -8.03 4.01 -11.71
C LEU A 356 -9.45 3.50 -11.58
N THR A 357 -10.35 3.98 -12.43
CA THR A 357 -11.77 3.63 -12.41
C THR A 357 -12.00 2.14 -12.63
N ARG A 358 -11.19 1.49 -13.45
CA ARG A 358 -11.30 0.06 -13.76
C ARG A 358 -11.28 -0.81 -12.51
N ASN A 359 -10.50 -0.43 -11.51
CA ASN A 359 -10.37 -1.17 -10.26
C ASN A 359 -11.20 -0.55 -9.12
N SER A 360 -11.22 0.79 -8.99
CA SER A 360 -11.84 1.46 -7.82
C SER A 360 -13.36 1.38 -7.83
N MET A 361 -14.02 1.37 -9.00
CA MET A 361 -15.48 1.34 -9.07
C MET A 361 -16.09 -0.03 -8.72
N PRO A 362 -15.60 -1.15 -9.28
CA PRO A 362 -16.05 -2.47 -8.82
C PRO A 362 -15.80 -2.64 -7.33
N PHE A 363 -14.61 -2.28 -6.86
CA PHE A 363 -14.24 -2.35 -5.44
C PHE A 363 -15.23 -1.57 -4.56
N ALA A 364 -15.50 -0.30 -4.86
CA ALA A 364 -16.40 0.53 -4.05
C ALA A 364 -17.84 -0.01 -4.04
N TYR A 365 -18.32 -0.50 -5.18
CA TYR A 365 -19.65 -1.11 -5.28
C TYR A 365 -19.74 -2.38 -4.43
N GLU A 366 -18.80 -3.29 -4.58
CA GLU A 366 -18.77 -4.58 -3.90
C GLU A 366 -18.51 -4.39 -2.39
N LEU A 367 -17.60 -3.51 -2.00
CA LEU A 367 -17.34 -3.16 -0.61
C LEU A 367 -18.59 -2.67 0.10
N LYS A 368 -19.35 -1.77 -0.53
CA LYS A 368 -20.62 -1.29 0.00
C LYS A 368 -21.63 -2.41 0.18
N GLN A 369 -21.72 -3.36 -0.76
CA GLN A 369 -22.64 -4.50 -0.67
C GLN A 369 -22.19 -5.48 0.43
N TYR A 370 -20.90 -5.77 0.52
CA TYR A 370 -20.30 -6.61 1.55
C TYR A 370 -20.58 -6.04 2.95
N CYS A 371 -20.27 -4.77 3.17
CA CYS A 371 -20.49 -4.12 4.46
C CYS A 371 -21.97 -3.98 4.87
N ARG A 372 -22.91 -3.92 3.91
CA ARG A 372 -24.34 -3.90 4.21
C ARG A 372 -24.87 -5.22 4.76
N ARG A 373 -24.27 -6.33 4.39
CA ARG A 373 -24.62 -7.67 4.88
C ARG A 373 -23.88 -7.94 6.19
N LYS A 374 -24.40 -7.42 7.31
CA LYS A 374 -23.75 -7.50 8.62
C LYS A 374 -23.32 -8.94 8.98
N SER A 375 -24.15 -9.94 8.73
CA SER A 375 -23.83 -11.34 9.04
C SER A 375 -22.65 -11.86 8.20
N LEU A 376 -22.54 -11.47 6.94
CA LEU A 376 -21.41 -11.85 6.09
C LEU A 376 -20.14 -11.10 6.49
N PHE A 377 -20.25 -9.80 6.79
CA PHE A 377 -19.11 -8.99 7.21
C PHE A 377 -18.51 -9.45 8.52
N MET A 378 -19.37 -9.79 9.49
CA MET A 378 -18.94 -10.23 10.84
C MET A 378 -18.67 -11.75 10.94
N HIS A 379 -18.77 -12.48 9.84
CA HIS A 379 -18.47 -13.89 9.81
C HIS A 379 -16.97 -14.13 10.00
N GLU A 380 -16.60 -14.92 10.98
CA GLU A 380 -15.20 -15.24 11.31
C GLU A 380 -14.33 -14.03 11.69
N ILE A 381 -14.96 -12.90 12.10
CA ILE A 381 -14.23 -11.72 12.56
C ILE A 381 -14.26 -11.66 14.08
N TYR A 382 -13.09 -11.62 14.67
CA TYR A 382 -12.92 -11.33 16.08
C TYR A 382 -13.25 -9.85 16.34
N GLU A 383 -14.22 -9.60 17.22
CA GLU A 383 -14.55 -8.22 17.60
C GLU A 383 -13.64 -7.74 18.72
N PHE A 384 -13.23 -6.49 18.64
CA PHE A 384 -12.33 -5.88 19.60
C PHE A 384 -12.97 -4.67 20.25
N ASP A 385 -12.91 -4.63 21.59
CA ASP A 385 -13.32 -3.53 22.44
C ASP A 385 -12.11 -2.66 22.84
N PRO A 386 -12.28 -1.33 23.04
CA PRO A 386 -11.18 -0.49 23.48
C PRO A 386 -10.76 -0.87 24.91
N VAL A 387 -9.44 -0.93 25.16
CA VAL A 387 -8.91 -1.18 26.50
C VAL A 387 -9.36 -0.09 27.47
N THR A 388 -9.36 1.15 27.05
CA THR A 388 -9.88 2.28 27.83
C THR A 388 -11.29 2.64 27.36
N LYS A 389 -12.27 2.39 28.21
CA LYS A 389 -13.67 2.75 27.91
C LYS A 389 -13.90 4.24 28.18
N TRP A 390 -14.42 4.93 27.18
CA TRP A 390 -14.96 6.29 27.38
C TRP A 390 -16.39 6.21 27.93
N PRO A 391 -16.72 6.97 28.96
CA PRO A 391 -18.09 6.96 29.50
C PRO A 391 -19.11 7.28 28.39
N GLY A 392 -20.10 6.41 28.24
CA GLY A 392 -21.22 6.61 27.31
C GLY A 392 -20.93 6.32 25.83
N VAL A 393 -19.76 5.79 25.48
CA VAL A 393 -19.42 5.43 24.10
C VAL A 393 -19.07 3.95 24.01
N GLU A 394 -20.00 3.14 23.52
CA GLU A 394 -19.69 1.79 23.07
C GLU A 394 -18.98 1.86 21.72
N ARG A 395 -17.71 1.52 21.69
CA ARG A 395 -16.92 1.42 20.44
C ARG A 395 -16.50 -0.03 20.27
N LYS A 396 -16.93 -0.62 19.18
CA LYS A 396 -16.43 -1.91 18.70
C LYS A 396 -15.65 -1.69 17.44
N LEU A 397 -14.41 -2.16 17.40
CA LEU A 397 -13.45 -1.81 16.33
C LEU A 397 -14.01 -2.14 14.94
N PHE A 398 -14.35 -3.39 14.71
CA PHE A 398 -14.76 -3.85 13.38
C PHE A 398 -16.19 -3.46 13.01
N ALA A 399 -17.09 -3.34 14.01
CA ALA A 399 -18.41 -2.76 13.76
C ALA A 399 -18.34 -1.30 13.30
N ASN A 400 -17.50 -0.47 13.93
CA ASN A 400 -17.26 0.91 13.50
C ASN A 400 -16.52 0.98 12.15
N MET A 401 -15.55 0.10 11.93
CA MET A 401 -14.83 -0.01 10.66
C MET A 401 -15.81 -0.32 9.53
N ARG A 402 -16.76 -1.23 9.73
CA ARG A 402 -17.80 -1.53 8.74
C ARG A 402 -18.61 -0.30 8.34
N GLU A 403 -19.02 0.52 9.30
CA GLU A 403 -19.77 1.75 9.01
C GLU A 403 -18.91 2.76 8.23
N ASN A 404 -17.66 2.94 8.65
CA ASN A 404 -16.71 3.80 7.95
C ASN A 404 -16.46 3.33 6.52
N LEU A 405 -16.30 2.02 6.29
CA LEU A 405 -16.10 1.46 4.94
C LEU A 405 -17.30 1.72 4.02
N ILE A 406 -18.53 1.73 4.54
CA ILE A 406 -19.72 2.14 3.76
C ILE A 406 -19.63 3.61 3.32
N LEU A 407 -19.14 4.49 4.20
CA LEU A 407 -18.98 5.91 3.91
C LEU A 407 -17.85 6.13 2.90
N VAL A 408 -16.71 5.46 3.10
CA VAL A 408 -15.56 5.53 2.19
C VAL A 408 -15.91 4.99 0.81
N ALA A 409 -16.64 3.88 0.71
CA ALA A 409 -17.10 3.35 -0.56
C ALA A 409 -18.01 4.34 -1.34
N ARG A 410 -18.85 5.10 -0.63
CA ARG A 410 -19.64 6.20 -1.24
C ARG A 410 -18.72 7.32 -1.71
N HIS A 411 -17.78 7.73 -0.86
CA HIS A 411 -16.84 8.80 -1.17
C HIS A 411 -15.98 8.47 -2.40
N ILE A 412 -15.46 7.25 -2.52
CA ILE A 412 -14.73 6.79 -3.71
C ILE A 412 -15.58 6.98 -4.97
N LYS A 413 -16.85 6.54 -4.92
CA LYS A 413 -17.77 6.69 -6.05
C LYS A 413 -18.01 8.15 -6.42
N ASP A 414 -18.25 9.01 -5.43
CA ASP A 414 -18.58 10.42 -5.66
C ASP A 414 -17.36 11.18 -6.22
N VAL A 415 -16.17 10.95 -5.67
CA VAL A 415 -14.92 11.55 -6.16
C VAL A 415 -14.59 11.04 -7.56
N GLU A 416 -14.72 9.73 -7.82
CA GLU A 416 -14.49 9.15 -9.16
C GLU A 416 -15.41 9.80 -10.20
N GLN A 417 -16.71 9.90 -9.90
CA GLN A 417 -17.66 10.52 -10.81
C GLN A 417 -17.30 11.97 -11.10
N HIS A 418 -16.89 12.73 -10.08
CA HIS A 418 -16.42 14.11 -10.24
C HIS A 418 -15.17 14.19 -11.13
N VAL A 419 -14.14 13.40 -10.80
CA VAL A 419 -12.87 13.35 -11.52
C VAL A 419 -13.09 12.96 -13.00
N ARG A 420 -13.93 11.97 -13.27
CA ARG A 420 -14.31 11.57 -14.63
C ARG A 420 -15.01 12.69 -15.40
N THR A 421 -15.97 13.35 -14.76
CA THR A 421 -16.70 14.46 -15.40
C THR A 421 -15.75 15.58 -15.78
N VAL A 422 -14.85 15.97 -14.87
CA VAL A 422 -13.84 17.01 -15.16
C VAL A 422 -12.87 16.57 -16.25
N ALA A 423 -12.42 15.31 -16.26
CA ALA A 423 -11.53 14.81 -17.31
C ALA A 423 -12.18 14.89 -18.70
N ILE A 424 -13.45 14.48 -18.82
CA ILE A 424 -14.20 14.57 -20.06
C ILE A 424 -14.38 16.03 -20.51
N GLN A 425 -14.78 16.92 -19.59
CA GLN A 425 -14.95 18.34 -19.89
C GLN A 425 -13.62 18.98 -20.34
N PHE A 426 -12.51 18.67 -19.65
CA PHE A 426 -11.19 19.15 -20.02
C PHE A 426 -10.81 18.67 -21.44
N GLY A 427 -10.97 17.40 -21.72
CA GLY A 427 -10.73 16.82 -23.06
C GLY A 427 -11.55 17.50 -24.15
N GLN A 428 -12.85 17.76 -23.88
CA GLN A 428 -13.75 18.47 -24.81
C GLN A 428 -13.29 19.91 -25.07
N ILE A 429 -12.94 20.68 -24.02
CA ILE A 429 -12.47 22.06 -24.13
C ILE A 429 -11.18 22.11 -24.94
N VAL A 430 -10.18 21.30 -24.59
CA VAL A 430 -8.89 21.29 -25.31
C VAL A 430 -9.07 20.86 -26.78
N SER A 431 -9.94 19.88 -27.04
CA SER A 431 -10.26 19.45 -28.41
C SER A 431 -10.96 20.55 -29.21
N ALA A 432 -11.91 21.27 -28.60
CA ALA A 432 -12.59 22.38 -29.22
C ALA A 432 -11.61 23.53 -29.60
N MET A 433 -10.72 23.91 -28.67
CA MET A 433 -9.68 24.92 -28.89
C MET A 433 -8.69 24.49 -29.98
N ALA A 434 -8.30 23.21 -30.01
CA ALA A 434 -7.42 22.68 -31.06
C ALA A 434 -8.10 22.71 -32.44
N ASN A 435 -9.40 22.37 -32.53
CA ASN A 435 -10.17 22.43 -33.76
C ASN A 435 -10.35 23.86 -34.25
N GLU A 436 -10.60 24.82 -33.37
CA GLU A 436 -10.67 26.23 -33.69
C GLU A 436 -9.34 26.76 -34.28
N ARG A 437 -8.23 26.38 -33.66
CA ARG A 437 -6.89 26.74 -34.14
C ARG A 437 -6.57 26.12 -35.51
N LEU A 438 -6.94 24.83 -35.70
CA LEU A 438 -6.81 24.19 -37.01
C LEU A 438 -7.70 24.85 -38.06
N GLY A 439 -8.95 25.19 -37.71
CA GLY A 439 -9.86 25.93 -38.57
C GLY A 439 -9.32 27.28 -38.99
N SER A 440 -8.76 28.05 -38.03
CA SER A 440 -8.13 29.35 -38.33
C SER A 440 -6.88 29.21 -39.21
N THR A 441 -6.09 28.14 -39.00
CA THR A 441 -4.91 27.82 -39.82
C THR A 441 -5.31 27.42 -41.24
N ASN A 442 -6.34 26.60 -41.38
CA ASN A 442 -6.89 26.22 -42.69
C ASN A 442 -7.44 27.40 -43.45
N LEU A 443 -8.13 28.33 -42.78
CA LEU A 443 -8.60 29.56 -43.42
C LEU A 443 -7.42 30.44 -43.91
N LYS A 444 -6.34 30.55 -43.14
CA LYS A 444 -5.12 31.26 -43.56
C LYS A 444 -4.48 30.57 -44.77
N LEU A 445 -4.41 29.23 -44.76
CA LEU A 445 -3.88 28.45 -45.89
C LEU A 445 -4.75 28.60 -47.12
N GLN A 446 -6.08 28.53 -47.00
CA GLN A 446 -7.00 28.76 -48.10
C GLN A 446 -6.87 30.16 -48.69
N ARG A 447 -6.73 31.21 -47.85
CA ARG A 447 -6.45 32.56 -48.31
C ARG A 447 -5.12 32.64 -49.06
N ALA A 448 -4.05 32.03 -48.54
CA ALA A 448 -2.77 31.99 -49.22
C ALA A 448 -2.84 31.27 -50.57
N ILE A 449 -3.55 30.14 -50.65
CA ILE A 449 -3.81 29.42 -51.91
C ILE A 449 -4.61 30.31 -52.89
N ALA A 450 -5.66 30.98 -52.41
CA ALA A 450 -6.44 31.89 -53.22
C ALA A 450 -5.58 33.04 -53.77
N TRP A 451 -4.72 33.66 -52.95
CA TRP A 451 -3.78 34.68 -53.39
C TRP A 451 -2.77 34.17 -54.43
N MET A 452 -2.23 32.93 -54.19
CA MET A 452 -1.33 32.31 -55.16
C MET A 452 -2.05 32.04 -56.49
N THR A 453 -3.31 31.55 -56.44
CA THR A 453 -4.10 31.30 -57.64
C THR A 453 -4.37 32.58 -58.40
N ILE A 454 -4.71 33.68 -57.72
CA ILE A 454 -4.86 34.99 -58.33
C ILE A 454 -3.54 35.48 -58.98
N ALA A 455 -2.41 35.32 -58.26
CA ALA A 455 -1.11 35.67 -58.78
C ALA A 455 -0.75 34.86 -60.05
N ILE A 456 -1.02 33.57 -60.07
CA ILE A 456 -0.82 32.70 -61.25
C ILE A 456 -1.70 33.17 -62.40
N LEU A 457 -3.00 33.45 -62.15
CA LEU A 457 -3.90 33.94 -63.17
C LEU A 457 -3.44 35.27 -63.78
N VAL A 458 -2.96 36.20 -62.92
CA VAL A 458 -2.43 37.48 -63.39
C VAL A 458 -1.15 37.27 -64.23
N LEU A 459 -0.22 36.44 -63.78
CA LEU A 459 0.97 36.08 -64.53
C LEU A 459 0.65 35.42 -65.88
N THR A 460 -0.28 34.49 -65.87
CA THR A 460 -0.72 33.80 -67.09
C THR A 460 -1.35 34.81 -68.08
N ALA A 461 -2.17 35.74 -67.58
CA ALA A 461 -2.74 36.80 -68.42
C ALA A 461 -1.68 37.78 -68.99
N LEU A 462 -0.66 38.09 -68.17
CA LEU A 462 0.46 38.94 -68.67
C LEU A 462 1.31 38.23 -69.70
N LEU A 463 1.57 36.92 -69.52
CA LEU A 463 2.27 36.11 -70.52
C LEU A 463 1.48 35.96 -71.79
N ALA A 464 0.16 35.64 -71.69
CA ALA A 464 -0.72 35.59 -72.87
C ALA A 464 -0.81 36.92 -73.59
N LYS A 465 -0.84 38.05 -72.86
CA LYS A 465 -0.80 39.38 -73.49
C LYS A 465 0.53 39.64 -74.23
N LYS A 466 1.67 39.19 -73.68
CA LYS A 466 2.95 39.26 -74.36
C LYS A 466 2.99 38.41 -75.62
N GLU A 467 2.53 37.16 -75.58
CA GLU A 467 2.46 36.31 -76.78
C GLU A 467 1.52 36.88 -77.84
N ILE A 468 0.35 37.39 -77.42
CA ILE A 468 -0.60 38.05 -78.36
C ILE A 468 0.05 39.28 -78.98
N SER A 469 0.86 40.10 -78.25
CA SER A 469 1.57 41.20 -78.78
C SER A 469 2.65 40.81 -79.77
N GLU A 470 3.42 39.71 -79.43
CA GLU A 470 4.44 39.17 -80.32
C GLU A 470 3.83 38.58 -81.63
N VAL A 471 2.72 37.87 -81.49
CA VAL A 471 1.94 37.37 -82.65
C VAL A 471 1.37 38.53 -83.47
N GLY A 472 0.87 39.58 -82.80
CA GLY A 472 0.41 40.78 -83.46
C GLY A 472 1.53 41.49 -84.29
N GLU A 473 2.73 41.63 -83.69
CA GLU A 473 3.90 42.20 -84.43
C GLU A 473 4.34 41.30 -85.60
N LEU A 474 4.31 39.97 -85.43
CA LEU A 474 4.57 39.00 -86.48
C LEU A 474 3.54 39.11 -87.64
N PHE A 475 2.28 39.30 -87.27
CA PHE A 475 1.22 39.48 -88.24
C PHE A 475 1.32 40.80 -88.97
N GLU A 476 1.64 41.88 -88.31
CA GLU A 476 1.94 43.17 -88.96
C GLU A 476 3.17 43.08 -89.90
N LYS A 477 4.24 42.41 -89.46
CA LYS A 477 5.39 42.16 -90.33
C LYS A 477 5.07 41.32 -91.55
N ALA A 478 4.22 40.29 -91.36
CA ALA A 478 3.74 39.45 -92.47
C ALA A 478 2.86 40.23 -93.41
N ILE A 479 1.95 41.08 -92.94
CA ILE A 479 1.12 41.99 -93.79
C ILE A 479 1.98 43.00 -94.47
N ALA A 480 2.97 43.60 -93.84
CA ALA A 480 3.91 44.53 -94.44
C ALA A 480 4.74 43.88 -95.60
N ALA A 481 5.18 42.62 -95.35
CA ALA A 481 5.88 41.86 -96.41
C ALA A 481 4.94 41.45 -97.56
N PHE A 482 3.67 41.27 -97.35
CA PHE A 482 2.69 41.02 -98.43
C PHE A 482 2.24 42.24 -99.19
N ARG A 483 2.37 43.44 -98.60
CA ARG A 483 2.08 44.72 -99.29
C ARG A 483 3.26 45.34 -100.07
N GLY A 484 4.45 44.75 -99.89
CA GLY A 484 5.66 45.20 -100.56
C GLY A 484 6.12 44.30 -101.74
N ALA A 485 5.38 43.27 -102.03
CA ALA A 485 5.50 42.38 -103.17
C ALA A 485 4.34 42.70 -104.13
#